data_e0910676e597ee5444ec9eecdb86ddb9
#
_entry.id   e0910676e597ee5444ec9eecdb86ddb9
#
_cell.length_a   1.000
_cell.length_b   1.000
_cell.length_c   1.000
_cell.angle_alpha   90.00
_cell.angle_beta   90.00
_cell.angle_gamma   90.00
#
_symmetry.space_group_name_H-M   'P 1'
#
loop_
_entity.id
_entity.type
_entity.pdbx_description
1 polymer ?
#
loop_
_entity_poly.entity_id
_entity_poly.type
_entity_poly.pdbx_seq_one_letter_code
_entity_poly.pdbx_strand_id
1 'polypeptide(L)'
;VEIMKNILAFLVLILALSQAAIAEEGPAGVEAITILSLPVDSVTIYPDGLATVRRTGEMEMTEGVHQLVLDLPPSVNMESVRFGVTNATVEKVVYDDDPEYTLNVSSPGLQKFELVYLMPMAGLWAPSYSVHLEEETVLVSAQAVVVNNFGEDLESVRLKLVSGPPQEEPEALYREAAMVDYAVAEEAAPMAYAPKAAPVTATGELETLYIYELSGRKDLEMDKEVGFPLFEETAPIMRSYLWDAYYQNEGPVTEVVKANNTMKDPWPAGSALLYKNGEYVSEVEIPYTPTGTEAEIDVGSSADLKVERKLANYTSAEEIVTIPGAGNASSAMKVTTETWTYQLSLKSNVDRNATAEVSDTKPL
;
A
#
# COMPACT_ATOMS: atom_id res chain seq x y z
N VAL A 1 -39.89 46.26 19.23
CA VAL A 1 -39.08 46.13 18.01
C VAL A 1 -38.79 44.64 17.81
N GLU A 2 -39.61 44.05 16.95
CA GLU A 2 -39.56 42.64 16.55
C GLU A 2 -38.33 42.36 15.69
N ILE A 3 -37.61 41.32 16.04
CA ILE A 3 -36.69 40.70 15.11
C ILE A 3 -37.25 39.31 14.81
N MET A 4 -37.84 39.19 13.64
CA MET A 4 -38.38 37.97 13.07
C MET A 4 -37.25 37.02 12.70
N LYS A 5 -37.22 35.84 13.31
CA LYS A 5 -36.34 34.71 13.01
C LYS A 5 -36.81 34.08 11.70
N ASN A 6 -36.03 34.21 10.67
CA ASN A 6 -36.14 33.35 9.49
C ASN A 6 -35.20 32.15 9.67
N ILE A 7 -35.80 31.04 10.06
CA ILE A 7 -35.16 29.71 9.94
C ILE A 7 -35.37 29.28 8.50
N LEU A 8 -34.31 29.38 7.69
CA LEU A 8 -34.32 28.79 6.37
C LEU A 8 -33.90 27.32 6.54
N ALA A 9 -34.89 26.44 6.49
CA ALA A 9 -34.64 25.01 6.36
C ALA A 9 -34.11 24.75 4.96
N PHE A 10 -32.84 24.38 4.87
CA PHE A 10 -32.27 23.81 3.65
C PHE A 10 -32.85 22.41 3.45
N LEU A 11 -33.90 22.34 2.67
CA LEU A 11 -34.39 21.09 2.09
C LEU A 11 -33.47 20.82 0.91
N VAL A 12 -32.50 19.90 1.08
CA VAL A 12 -31.75 19.36 -0.04
C VAL A 12 -32.69 18.47 -0.82
N LEU A 13 -33.30 19.07 -1.83
CA LEU A 13 -34.05 18.37 -2.84
C LEU A 13 -33.00 17.77 -3.78
N ILE A 14 -32.76 16.47 -3.66
CA ILE A 14 -32.05 15.71 -4.69
C ILE A 14 -32.94 15.77 -5.93
N LEU A 15 -32.68 16.72 -6.77
CA LEU A 15 -33.24 16.79 -8.11
C LEU A 15 -32.51 15.75 -8.94
N ALA A 16 -33.07 14.54 -9.01
CA ALA A 16 -32.76 13.67 -10.13
C ALA A 16 -33.12 14.45 -11.40
N LEU A 17 -32.13 15.07 -12.03
CA LEU A 17 -32.25 15.58 -13.38
C LEU A 17 -32.50 14.37 -14.28
N SER A 18 -33.76 14.01 -14.44
CA SER A 18 -34.20 13.34 -15.65
C SER A 18 -33.92 14.32 -16.78
N GLN A 19 -32.79 14.21 -17.44
CA GLN A 19 -32.61 14.82 -18.73
C GLN A 19 -33.63 14.15 -19.66
N ALA A 20 -34.72 14.84 -19.90
CA ALA A 20 -35.59 14.50 -21.03
C ALA A 20 -34.72 14.63 -22.26
N ALA A 21 -34.31 13.51 -22.84
CA ALA A 21 -33.70 13.47 -24.15
C ALA A 21 -34.70 14.16 -25.11
N ILE A 22 -34.35 15.30 -25.64
CA ILE A 22 -35.01 15.86 -26.79
C ILE A 22 -34.65 14.93 -27.93
N ALA A 23 -35.53 13.98 -28.22
CA ALA A 23 -35.45 13.17 -29.42
C ALA A 23 -35.62 14.08 -30.63
N GLU A 24 -34.53 14.48 -31.25
CA GLU A 24 -34.56 14.89 -32.65
C GLU A 24 -34.91 13.65 -33.48
N GLU A 25 -36.10 13.63 -34.08
CA GLU A 25 -36.47 12.61 -35.07
C GLU A 25 -35.55 12.74 -36.29
N GLY A 26 -34.35 12.12 -36.23
CA GLY A 26 -33.53 11.88 -37.38
C GLY A 26 -34.16 10.84 -38.33
N PRO A 27 -33.67 10.72 -39.58
CA PRO A 27 -34.24 9.79 -40.55
C PRO A 27 -34.26 8.38 -39.99
N ALA A 28 -35.38 7.68 -40.18
CA ALA A 28 -35.68 6.34 -39.67
C ALA A 28 -34.49 5.38 -39.83
N GLY A 29 -33.88 4.95 -38.71
CA GLY A 29 -32.85 3.92 -38.67
C GLY A 29 -31.58 4.27 -37.90
N VAL A 30 -31.40 5.48 -37.35
CA VAL A 30 -30.27 5.79 -36.48
C VAL A 30 -30.75 5.68 -35.04
N GLU A 31 -30.38 4.58 -34.36
CA GLU A 31 -30.58 4.42 -32.92
C GLU A 31 -29.82 5.56 -32.19
N ALA A 32 -30.49 6.22 -31.28
CA ALA A 32 -29.85 7.29 -30.48
C ALA A 32 -28.75 6.68 -29.60
N ILE A 33 -27.52 7.16 -29.79
CA ILE A 33 -26.40 6.77 -28.96
C ILE A 33 -26.58 7.39 -27.57
N THR A 34 -26.55 6.58 -26.54
CA THR A 34 -26.65 7.03 -25.13
C THR A 34 -25.26 7.06 -24.52
N ILE A 35 -24.85 8.19 -23.97
CA ILE A 35 -23.60 8.30 -23.19
C ILE A 35 -23.90 7.80 -21.78
N LEU A 36 -23.15 6.80 -21.35
CA LEU A 36 -23.26 6.20 -20.02
C LEU A 36 -22.13 6.73 -19.11
N SER A 37 -22.48 7.61 -18.19
CA SER A 37 -21.61 8.08 -17.12
C SER A 37 -22.08 7.48 -15.80
N LEU A 38 -21.24 6.71 -15.13
CA LEU A 38 -21.53 6.05 -13.88
C LEU A 38 -20.70 6.65 -12.74
N PRO A 39 -21.27 6.85 -11.54
CA PRO A 39 -20.51 7.28 -10.37
C PRO A 39 -19.51 6.21 -9.93
N VAL A 40 -18.39 6.64 -9.40
CA VAL A 40 -17.40 5.75 -8.77
C VAL A 40 -17.97 5.17 -7.48
N ASP A 41 -18.04 3.84 -7.38
CA ASP A 41 -18.48 3.15 -6.17
C ASP A 41 -17.31 2.78 -5.27
N SER A 42 -16.21 2.29 -5.85
CA SER A 42 -15.02 1.91 -5.10
C SER A 42 -13.73 2.11 -5.88
N VAL A 43 -12.66 2.34 -5.13
CA VAL A 43 -11.30 2.48 -5.66
C VAL A 43 -10.36 1.63 -4.81
N THR A 44 -9.47 0.88 -5.47
CA THR A 44 -8.36 0.19 -4.85
C THR A 44 -7.06 0.80 -5.37
N ILE A 45 -6.23 1.36 -4.49
CA ILE A 45 -4.97 2.03 -4.85
C ILE A 45 -3.80 1.12 -4.46
N TYR A 46 -2.92 0.87 -5.41
CA TYR A 46 -1.71 0.05 -5.26
C TYR A 46 -0.47 0.93 -5.00
N PRO A 47 0.61 0.36 -4.44
CA PRO A 47 1.81 1.14 -4.04
C PRO A 47 2.50 1.87 -5.19
N ASP A 48 2.37 1.36 -6.42
CA ASP A 48 2.99 1.89 -7.63
C ASP A 48 2.15 2.97 -8.35
N GLY A 49 1.02 3.36 -7.74
CA GLY A 49 0.11 4.37 -8.30
C GLY A 49 -0.93 3.81 -9.26
N LEU A 50 -0.92 2.51 -9.53
CA LEU A 50 -2.04 1.86 -10.23
C LEU A 50 -3.29 1.96 -9.35
N ALA A 51 -4.45 2.13 -9.97
CA ALA A 51 -5.73 2.00 -9.27
C ALA A 51 -6.69 1.11 -10.07
N THR A 52 -7.45 0.29 -9.34
CA THR A 52 -8.66 -0.34 -9.87
C THR A 52 -9.85 0.53 -9.49
N VAL A 53 -10.62 0.92 -10.50
CA VAL A 53 -11.83 1.73 -10.33
C VAL A 53 -13.03 0.89 -10.66
N ARG A 54 -14.02 0.89 -9.77
CA ARG A 54 -15.34 0.29 -10.00
C ARG A 54 -16.39 1.37 -9.99
N ARG A 55 -17.17 1.45 -11.08
CA ARG A 55 -18.32 2.33 -11.21
C ARG A 55 -19.59 1.51 -11.26
N THR A 56 -20.64 1.96 -10.62
CA THR A 56 -21.93 1.28 -10.63
C THR A 56 -23.07 2.27 -10.76
N GLY A 57 -24.15 1.87 -11.41
CA GLY A 57 -25.33 2.70 -11.54
C GLY A 57 -26.51 1.94 -12.10
N GLU A 58 -27.63 2.63 -12.22
CA GLU A 58 -28.88 2.04 -12.71
C GLU A 58 -29.52 3.00 -13.73
N MET A 59 -30.09 2.43 -14.80
CA MET A 59 -30.81 3.19 -15.83
C MET A 59 -32.02 2.40 -16.33
N GLU A 60 -33.14 3.09 -16.52
CA GLU A 60 -34.34 2.52 -17.16
C GLU A 60 -34.07 2.29 -18.66
N MET A 61 -34.31 1.06 -19.13
CA MET A 61 -34.16 0.70 -20.54
C MET A 61 -35.40 -0.02 -21.06
N THR A 62 -35.71 0.19 -22.31
CA THR A 62 -36.74 -0.55 -23.02
C THR A 62 -36.19 -1.86 -23.57
N GLU A 63 -37.05 -2.80 -23.88
CA GLU A 63 -36.66 -4.03 -24.60
C GLU A 63 -36.14 -3.68 -26.00
N GLY A 64 -35.09 -4.38 -26.44
CA GLY A 64 -34.53 -4.23 -27.78
C GLY A 64 -33.05 -3.85 -27.80
N VAL A 65 -32.59 -3.39 -28.95
CA VAL A 65 -31.19 -3.05 -29.19
C VAL A 65 -30.92 -1.60 -28.81
N HIS A 66 -29.81 -1.37 -28.11
CA HIS A 66 -29.36 -0.05 -27.65
C HIS A 66 -27.87 0.14 -27.91
N GLN A 67 -27.48 1.37 -28.24
CA GLN A 67 -26.06 1.76 -28.37
C GLN A 67 -25.67 2.65 -27.20
N LEU A 68 -24.62 2.24 -26.48
CA LEU A 68 -24.05 2.97 -25.35
C LEU A 68 -22.60 3.30 -25.63
N VAL A 69 -22.20 4.54 -25.33
CA VAL A 69 -20.79 4.97 -25.28
C VAL A 69 -20.44 5.19 -23.82
N LEU A 70 -19.33 4.61 -23.37
CA LEU A 70 -18.84 4.77 -22.00
C LEU A 70 -18.06 6.08 -21.89
N ASP A 71 -18.48 6.95 -20.96
CA ASP A 71 -17.74 8.15 -20.58
C ASP A 71 -16.61 7.76 -19.62
N LEU A 72 -15.40 7.64 -20.16
CA LEU A 72 -14.21 7.20 -19.43
C LEU A 72 -13.14 8.29 -19.36
N PRO A 73 -12.41 8.40 -18.24
CA PRO A 73 -11.22 9.24 -18.16
C PRO A 73 -10.17 8.85 -19.21
N PRO A 74 -9.45 9.81 -19.82
CA PRO A 74 -8.50 9.51 -20.90
C PRO A 74 -7.27 8.69 -20.47
N SER A 75 -7.02 8.59 -19.16
CA SER A 75 -5.91 7.80 -18.58
C SER A 75 -6.27 6.33 -18.31
N VAL A 76 -7.49 5.89 -18.64
CA VAL A 76 -7.92 4.50 -18.45
C VAL A 76 -7.12 3.56 -19.35
N ASN A 77 -6.67 2.45 -18.78
CA ASN A 77 -6.15 1.35 -19.59
C ASN A 77 -7.33 0.62 -20.26
N MET A 78 -7.54 0.92 -21.55
CA MET A 78 -8.68 0.42 -22.33
C MET A 78 -8.75 -1.10 -22.42
N GLU A 79 -7.62 -1.81 -22.39
CA GLU A 79 -7.59 -3.28 -22.41
C GLU A 79 -8.14 -3.89 -21.11
N SER A 80 -8.11 -3.11 -20.02
CA SER A 80 -8.59 -3.53 -18.71
C SER A 80 -10.09 -3.31 -18.50
N VAL A 81 -10.76 -2.60 -19.41
CA VAL A 81 -12.18 -2.26 -19.26
C VAL A 81 -13.04 -3.52 -19.27
N ARG A 82 -13.83 -3.68 -18.21
CA ARG A 82 -14.85 -4.74 -18.08
C ARG A 82 -16.18 -4.07 -17.79
N PHE A 83 -17.14 -4.39 -18.61
CA PHE A 83 -18.49 -3.83 -18.56
C PHE A 83 -19.52 -4.94 -18.38
N GLY A 84 -20.39 -4.76 -17.41
CA GLY A 84 -21.48 -5.66 -17.08
C GLY A 84 -22.83 -4.93 -17.05
N VAL A 85 -23.88 -5.62 -17.46
CA VAL A 85 -25.24 -5.11 -17.41
C VAL A 85 -26.20 -6.26 -17.06
N THR A 86 -27.26 -5.97 -16.28
CA THR A 86 -28.30 -6.96 -15.98
C THR A 86 -29.35 -7.02 -17.10
N ASN A 87 -29.96 -8.20 -17.30
CA ASN A 87 -31.04 -8.45 -18.26
C ASN A 87 -30.78 -7.95 -19.70
N ALA A 88 -29.51 -7.89 -20.07
CA ALA A 88 -29.08 -7.51 -21.42
C ALA A 88 -27.87 -8.35 -21.82
N THR A 89 -27.69 -8.51 -23.12
CA THR A 89 -26.53 -9.18 -23.73
C THR A 89 -25.74 -8.19 -24.53
N VAL A 90 -24.41 -8.16 -24.34
CA VAL A 90 -23.51 -7.39 -25.20
C VAL A 90 -23.37 -8.13 -26.53
N GLU A 91 -23.86 -7.55 -27.62
CA GLU A 91 -23.78 -8.14 -28.97
C GLU A 91 -22.49 -7.73 -29.69
N LYS A 92 -22.01 -6.50 -29.43
CA LYS A 92 -20.85 -5.95 -30.12
C LYS A 92 -20.19 -4.88 -29.25
N VAL A 93 -18.88 -4.79 -29.34
CA VAL A 93 -18.08 -3.68 -28.82
C VAL A 93 -17.21 -3.12 -29.93
N VAL A 94 -17.21 -1.81 -30.09
CA VAL A 94 -16.26 -1.09 -30.95
C VAL A 94 -15.30 -0.34 -30.04
N TYR A 95 -14.02 -0.65 -30.16
CA TYR A 95 -12.97 0.05 -29.42
C TYR A 95 -12.43 1.16 -30.32
N ASP A 96 -12.84 2.38 -30.00
CA ASP A 96 -12.32 3.62 -30.55
C ASP A 96 -11.85 4.48 -29.35
N ASP A 97 -11.80 5.81 -29.47
CA ASP A 97 -11.42 6.69 -28.36
C ASP A 97 -12.26 6.43 -27.10
N ASP A 98 -13.56 6.26 -27.25
CA ASP A 98 -14.48 5.79 -26.22
C ASP A 98 -15.15 4.46 -26.66
N PRO A 99 -15.19 3.43 -25.80
CA PRO A 99 -15.79 2.14 -26.16
C PRO A 99 -17.30 2.26 -26.39
N GLU A 100 -17.74 1.78 -27.56
CA GLU A 100 -19.15 1.76 -27.95
C GLU A 100 -19.71 0.34 -27.87
N TYR A 101 -20.75 0.17 -27.06
CA TYR A 101 -21.41 -1.10 -26.78
C TYR A 101 -22.78 -1.18 -27.47
N THR A 102 -23.02 -2.24 -28.21
CA THR A 102 -24.35 -2.62 -28.68
C THR A 102 -24.93 -3.66 -27.73
N LEU A 103 -26.02 -3.30 -27.06
CA LEU A 103 -26.71 -4.15 -26.10
C LEU A 103 -28.05 -4.60 -26.64
N ASN A 104 -28.42 -5.85 -26.34
CA ASN A 104 -29.78 -6.35 -26.57
C ASN A 104 -30.44 -6.60 -25.21
N VAL A 105 -31.35 -5.72 -24.83
CA VAL A 105 -32.10 -5.78 -23.58
C VAL A 105 -33.27 -6.75 -23.72
N SER A 106 -33.24 -7.82 -22.93
CA SER A 106 -34.23 -8.89 -22.99
C SER A 106 -35.49 -8.63 -22.14
N SER A 107 -35.42 -7.72 -21.20
CA SER A 107 -36.53 -7.32 -20.32
C SER A 107 -36.47 -5.83 -20.03
N PRO A 108 -37.55 -5.08 -20.30
CA PRO A 108 -37.58 -3.65 -20.01
C PRO A 108 -37.58 -3.39 -18.50
N GLY A 109 -37.14 -2.18 -18.10
CA GLY A 109 -37.09 -1.74 -16.73
C GLY A 109 -35.68 -1.30 -16.30
N LEU A 110 -35.50 -1.22 -14.98
CA LEU A 110 -34.26 -0.75 -14.36
C LEU A 110 -33.13 -1.78 -14.57
N GLN A 111 -32.13 -1.41 -15.36
CA GLN A 111 -30.93 -2.20 -15.58
C GLN A 111 -29.81 -1.71 -14.67
N LYS A 112 -29.05 -2.64 -14.09
CA LYS A 112 -27.86 -2.34 -13.30
C LYS A 112 -26.63 -2.45 -14.17
N PHE A 113 -25.78 -1.47 -14.06
CA PHE A 113 -24.51 -1.37 -14.76
C PHE A 113 -23.37 -1.47 -13.80
N GLU A 114 -22.34 -2.18 -14.20
CA GLU A 114 -21.07 -2.28 -13.53
C GLU A 114 -19.94 -2.07 -14.54
N LEU A 115 -18.98 -1.26 -14.17
CA LEU A 115 -17.82 -0.96 -14.97
C LEU A 115 -16.58 -1.03 -14.09
N VAL A 116 -15.61 -1.85 -14.49
CA VAL A 116 -14.32 -2.01 -13.78
C VAL A 116 -13.19 -1.75 -14.77
N TYR A 117 -12.20 -0.99 -14.35
CA TYR A 117 -11.03 -0.71 -15.16
C TYR A 117 -9.80 -0.36 -14.30
N LEU A 118 -8.63 -0.47 -14.92
CA LEU A 118 -7.35 -0.06 -14.35
C LEU A 118 -6.99 1.35 -14.84
N MET A 119 -6.44 2.13 -13.95
CA MET A 119 -6.03 3.51 -14.21
C MET A 119 -4.62 3.73 -13.65
N PRO A 120 -3.58 3.77 -14.53
CA PRO A 120 -2.21 4.01 -14.10
C PRO A 120 -2.04 5.41 -13.53
N MET A 121 -1.23 5.54 -12.47
CA MET A 121 -0.89 6.81 -11.81
C MET A 121 -2.09 7.63 -11.33
N ALA A 122 -3.24 6.98 -11.15
CA ALA A 122 -4.49 7.63 -10.76
C ALA A 122 -4.54 7.99 -9.27
N GLY A 123 -3.83 7.26 -8.44
CA GLY A 123 -3.76 7.53 -7.02
C GLY A 123 -2.43 7.08 -6.44
N LEU A 124 -1.93 7.85 -5.49
CA LEU A 124 -0.76 7.47 -4.71
C LEU A 124 -1.19 7.36 -3.25
N TRP A 125 -0.61 6.40 -2.53
CA TRP A 125 -0.77 6.37 -1.10
C TRP A 125 0.53 5.95 -0.43
N ALA A 126 0.73 6.47 0.79
CA ALA A 126 1.82 6.05 1.65
C ALA A 126 1.36 6.09 3.11
N PRO A 127 1.87 5.20 3.95
CA PRO A 127 1.69 5.33 5.39
C PRO A 127 2.58 6.47 5.91
N SER A 128 2.05 7.24 6.83
CA SER A 128 2.78 8.24 7.61
C SER A 128 2.62 7.90 9.08
N TYR A 129 3.73 7.81 9.79
CA TYR A 129 3.74 7.36 11.17
C TYR A 129 4.12 8.47 12.14
N SER A 130 3.58 8.37 13.35
CA SER A 130 4.05 9.03 14.57
C SER A 130 4.40 7.96 15.59
N VAL A 131 5.66 7.92 16.01
CA VAL A 131 6.20 6.92 16.95
C VAL A 131 6.62 7.63 18.22
N HIS A 132 5.94 7.34 19.32
CA HIS A 132 6.24 7.89 20.62
C HIS A 132 6.91 6.85 21.50
N LEU A 133 8.20 7.04 21.75
CA LEU A 133 9.05 6.11 22.48
C LEU A 133 9.10 6.50 23.95
N GLU A 134 8.59 5.59 24.79
CA GLU A 134 8.67 5.64 26.24
C GLU A 134 9.75 4.71 26.76
N GLU A 135 9.89 4.54 28.07
CA GLU A 135 10.94 3.72 28.67
C GLU A 135 10.80 2.22 28.31
N GLU A 136 9.61 1.65 28.42
CA GLU A 136 9.32 0.21 28.20
C GLU A 136 8.33 -0.05 27.08
N THR A 137 7.75 1.00 26.47
CA THR A 137 6.71 0.89 25.46
C THR A 137 6.94 1.87 24.31
N VAL A 138 6.32 1.56 23.19
CA VAL A 138 6.19 2.47 22.06
C VAL A 138 4.72 2.61 21.68
N LEU A 139 4.27 3.83 21.46
CA LEU A 139 3.00 4.11 20.82
C LEU A 139 3.26 4.38 19.34
N VAL A 140 2.69 3.55 18.48
CA VAL A 140 2.77 3.66 17.01
C VAL A 140 1.41 4.06 16.49
N SER A 141 1.33 5.23 15.88
CA SER A 141 0.11 5.72 15.20
C SER A 141 0.39 5.86 13.72
N ALA A 142 -0.47 5.29 12.88
CA ALA A 142 -0.35 5.30 11.43
C ALA A 142 -1.53 5.99 10.76
N GLN A 143 -1.25 6.76 9.72
CA GLN A 143 -2.22 7.35 8.81
C GLN A 143 -1.89 6.91 7.38
N ALA A 144 -2.93 6.65 6.57
CA ALA A 144 -2.79 6.56 5.14
C ALA A 144 -2.90 7.96 4.55
N VAL A 145 -1.86 8.42 3.90
CA VAL A 145 -1.86 9.66 3.13
C VAL A 145 -2.14 9.28 1.68
N VAL A 146 -3.23 9.78 1.13
CA VAL A 146 -3.73 9.44 -0.21
C VAL A 146 -3.78 10.70 -1.06
N VAL A 147 -3.23 10.61 -2.27
CA VAL A 147 -3.29 11.67 -3.28
C VAL A 147 -4.25 11.24 -4.38
N ASN A 148 -5.23 12.08 -4.69
CA ASN A 148 -6.19 11.84 -5.77
C ASN A 148 -5.71 12.47 -7.09
N ASN A 149 -5.29 11.63 -8.04
CA ASN A 149 -4.91 12.01 -9.40
C ASN A 149 -5.88 11.43 -10.45
N PHE A 150 -7.12 11.10 -10.06
CA PHE A 150 -8.11 10.48 -10.96
C PHE A 150 -8.65 11.45 -12.02
N GLY A 151 -8.38 12.76 -11.89
CA GLY A 151 -8.89 13.79 -12.78
C GLY A 151 -10.33 14.24 -12.47
N GLU A 152 -10.90 13.73 -11.37
CA GLU A 152 -12.21 14.08 -10.85
C GLU A 152 -12.24 13.99 -9.32
N ASP A 153 -13.19 14.68 -8.70
CA ASP A 153 -13.49 14.47 -7.28
C ASP A 153 -14.15 13.10 -7.09
N LEU A 154 -13.67 12.35 -6.12
CA LEU A 154 -14.28 11.08 -5.73
C LEU A 154 -15.17 11.30 -4.51
N GLU A 155 -16.47 11.20 -4.70
CA GLU A 155 -17.45 11.42 -3.65
C GLU A 155 -18.02 10.11 -3.13
N SER A 156 -18.00 9.92 -1.82
CA SER A 156 -18.63 8.79 -1.14
C SER A 156 -18.21 7.42 -1.68
N VAL A 157 -16.91 7.23 -1.94
CA VAL A 157 -16.34 5.98 -2.48
C VAL A 157 -15.88 5.03 -1.38
N ARG A 158 -15.92 3.73 -1.63
CA ARG A 158 -15.23 2.73 -0.81
C ARG A 158 -13.76 2.72 -1.21
N LEU A 159 -12.88 2.99 -0.26
CA LEU A 159 -11.45 3.10 -0.50
C LEU A 159 -10.71 1.89 0.08
N LYS A 160 -9.93 1.25 -0.76
CA LYS A 160 -9.02 0.16 -0.42
C LYS A 160 -7.60 0.56 -0.78
N LEU A 161 -6.66 0.23 0.09
CA LEU A 161 -5.25 0.52 -0.07
C LEU A 161 -4.46 -0.79 -0.02
N VAL A 162 -3.65 -1.03 -1.01
CA VAL A 162 -2.82 -2.23 -1.09
C VAL A 162 -1.43 -1.93 -0.59
N SER A 163 -0.91 -2.79 0.29
CA SER A 163 0.46 -2.75 0.77
C SER A 163 1.08 -4.15 0.74
N GLY A 164 2.39 -4.20 0.70
CA GLY A 164 3.16 -5.44 0.73
C GLY A 164 4.63 -5.16 0.97
N PRO A 165 5.46 -6.20 1.09
CA PRO A 165 6.89 -6.01 1.14
C PRO A 165 7.37 -5.33 -0.14
N PRO A 166 8.45 -4.50 -0.09
CA PRO A 166 9.03 -3.90 -1.27
C PRO A 166 9.36 -4.98 -2.31
N GLN A 167 8.88 -4.81 -3.53
CA GLN A 167 9.19 -5.71 -4.64
C GLN A 167 10.22 -5.07 -5.55
N GLU A 168 11.19 -5.86 -5.98
CA GLU A 168 12.28 -5.38 -6.84
C GLU A 168 11.86 -5.12 -8.29
N GLU A 169 10.67 -5.62 -8.73
CA GLU A 169 10.17 -5.45 -10.10
C GLU A 169 8.71 -5.00 -10.15
N PRO A 170 8.42 -3.74 -10.56
CA PRO A 170 7.05 -3.21 -10.66
C PRO A 170 6.15 -3.96 -11.65
N GLU A 171 6.70 -4.52 -12.74
CA GLU A 171 5.90 -5.20 -13.79
C GLU A 171 5.14 -6.45 -13.30
N ALA A 172 5.66 -7.14 -12.28
CA ALA A 172 5.00 -8.32 -11.73
C ALA A 172 3.73 -7.96 -10.95
N LEU A 173 3.76 -6.84 -10.20
CA LEU A 173 2.64 -6.33 -9.44
C LEU A 173 1.44 -5.97 -10.30
N TYR A 174 1.67 -5.36 -11.47
CA TYR A 174 0.59 -5.01 -12.40
C TYR A 174 -0.19 -6.24 -12.88
N ARG A 175 0.48 -7.37 -13.09
CA ARG A 175 -0.16 -8.59 -13.55
C ARG A 175 -0.94 -9.30 -12.45
N GLU A 176 -0.39 -9.37 -11.24
CA GLU A 176 -1.05 -10.02 -10.11
C GLU A 176 -2.25 -9.22 -9.60
N ALA A 177 -2.09 -7.91 -9.44
CA ALA A 177 -3.15 -7.01 -9.03
C ALA A 177 -4.35 -7.04 -10.00
N ALA A 178 -4.06 -7.01 -11.31
CA ALA A 178 -5.09 -7.17 -12.34
C ALA A 178 -5.82 -8.51 -12.24
N MET A 179 -5.10 -9.61 -11.95
CA MET A 179 -5.70 -10.94 -11.84
C MET A 179 -6.61 -11.10 -10.62
N VAL A 180 -6.30 -10.44 -9.49
CA VAL A 180 -7.14 -10.52 -8.27
C VAL A 180 -8.51 -9.91 -8.48
N ASP A 181 -8.57 -8.71 -9.06
CA ASP A 181 -9.86 -8.07 -9.32
C ASP A 181 -10.64 -8.77 -10.44
N TYR A 182 -9.95 -9.40 -11.41
CA TYR A 182 -10.60 -10.24 -12.44
C TYR A 182 -11.18 -11.53 -11.88
N ALA A 183 -10.51 -12.18 -10.94
CA ALA A 183 -11.03 -13.38 -10.30
C ALA A 183 -12.31 -13.10 -9.49
N VAL A 184 -12.40 -11.90 -8.87
CA VAL A 184 -13.61 -11.47 -8.15
C VAL A 184 -14.73 -11.08 -9.11
N ALA A 185 -14.41 -10.59 -10.33
CA ALA A 185 -15.40 -10.23 -11.36
C ALA A 185 -15.90 -11.45 -12.16
N GLU A 186 -15.08 -12.49 -12.38
CA GLU A 186 -15.52 -13.72 -13.07
C GLU A 186 -16.47 -14.59 -12.22
N GLU A 187 -16.43 -14.51 -10.88
CA GLU A 187 -17.43 -15.18 -10.04
C GLU A 187 -18.80 -14.48 -10.03
N ALA A 188 -18.93 -13.33 -10.64
CA ALA A 188 -20.20 -12.63 -10.85
C ALA A 188 -20.94 -13.09 -12.13
N ALA A 189 -20.85 -14.37 -12.50
CA ALA A 189 -21.71 -14.99 -13.49
C ALA A 189 -23.07 -15.31 -12.87
N PRO A 190 -24.17 -15.48 -13.65
CA PRO A 190 -25.38 -14.66 -13.69
C PRO A 190 -26.03 -14.49 -12.34
N MET A 191 -26.24 -13.26 -11.93
CA MET A 191 -26.82 -12.88 -10.65
C MET A 191 -28.23 -13.44 -10.44
N ALA A 192 -28.29 -14.65 -9.84
CA ALA A 192 -29.42 -14.98 -8.99
C ALA A 192 -29.22 -14.23 -7.67
N TYR A 193 -30.22 -13.47 -7.27
CA TYR A 193 -30.28 -12.73 -6.03
C TYR A 193 -29.93 -13.65 -4.85
N ALA A 194 -28.74 -13.50 -4.27
CA ALA A 194 -28.32 -14.21 -3.07
C ALA A 194 -28.20 -13.25 -1.89
N PRO A 195 -28.71 -13.62 -0.71
CA PRO A 195 -28.77 -12.74 0.45
C PRO A 195 -27.37 -12.56 1.05
N LYS A 196 -27.07 -11.29 1.40
CA LYS A 196 -26.11 -10.84 2.38
C LYS A 196 -24.81 -11.65 2.47
N ALA A 197 -23.83 -11.29 1.65
CA ALA A 197 -22.48 -11.84 1.73
C ALA A 197 -21.87 -11.49 3.10
N ALA A 198 -21.40 -12.52 3.78
CA ALA A 198 -20.43 -12.42 4.87
C ALA A 198 -19.14 -11.76 4.36
N PRO A 199 -18.30 -11.20 5.22
CA PRO A 199 -17.04 -10.61 4.79
C PRO A 199 -16.24 -11.66 4.01
N VAL A 200 -15.99 -11.39 2.74
CA VAL A 200 -15.15 -12.23 1.90
C VAL A 200 -13.74 -12.09 2.43
N THR A 201 -13.32 -13.06 3.21
CA THR A 201 -11.91 -13.32 3.45
C THR A 201 -11.39 -13.84 2.12
N ALA A 202 -10.64 -13.01 1.39
CA ALA A 202 -9.94 -13.45 0.19
C ALA A 202 -8.87 -14.48 0.63
N THR A 203 -9.24 -15.75 0.62
CA THR A 203 -8.32 -16.88 0.72
C THR A 203 -7.91 -17.29 -0.69
N GLY A 204 -7.14 -16.43 -1.33
CA GLY A 204 -6.35 -16.77 -2.49
C GLY A 204 -4.95 -16.26 -2.18
N GLU A 205 -3.97 -17.12 -2.20
CA GLU A 205 -2.55 -16.86 -1.98
C GLU A 205 -2.00 -15.84 -2.99
N LEU A 206 -2.26 -14.57 -2.73
CA LEU A 206 -1.29 -13.53 -3.04
C LEU A 206 -0.46 -13.38 -1.77
N GLU A 207 0.50 -14.25 -1.61
CA GLU A 207 1.30 -14.42 -0.39
C GLU A 207 2.04 -13.15 0.06
N THR A 208 1.93 -12.04 -0.66
CA THR A 208 2.74 -10.85 -0.43
C THR A 208 1.98 -9.53 -0.30
N LEU A 209 0.70 -9.44 -0.69
CA LEU A 209 -0.05 -8.19 -0.64
C LEU A 209 -1.14 -8.22 0.43
N TYR A 210 -1.29 -7.12 1.15
CA TYR A 210 -2.34 -6.91 2.13
C TYR A 210 -3.23 -5.73 1.73
N ILE A 211 -4.54 -5.88 1.89
CA ILE A 211 -5.53 -4.86 1.54
C ILE A 211 -6.12 -4.24 2.80
N TYR A 212 -5.90 -2.94 3.00
CA TYR A 212 -6.58 -2.15 4.02
C TYR A 212 -7.87 -1.60 3.46
N GLU A 213 -9.00 -2.04 3.96
CA GLU A 213 -10.31 -1.47 3.64
C GLU A 213 -10.65 -0.38 4.66
N LEU A 214 -10.66 0.87 4.23
CA LEU A 214 -10.99 2.00 5.10
C LEU A 214 -12.49 1.99 5.42
N SER A 215 -12.81 2.03 6.71
CA SER A 215 -14.19 1.96 7.18
C SER A 215 -15.03 3.16 6.70
N GLY A 216 -16.24 2.88 6.21
CA GLY A 216 -17.16 3.88 5.67
C GLY A 216 -16.74 4.39 4.29
N ARG A 217 -17.54 5.27 3.74
CA ARG A 217 -17.26 5.91 2.46
C ARG A 217 -16.39 7.14 2.66
N LYS A 218 -15.56 7.45 1.67
CA LYS A 218 -14.56 8.52 1.70
C LYS A 218 -14.79 9.49 0.56
N ASP A 219 -14.45 10.75 0.81
CA ASP A 219 -14.37 11.79 -0.20
C ASP A 219 -12.89 12.09 -0.44
N LEU A 220 -12.50 12.17 -1.71
CA LEU A 220 -11.15 12.51 -2.15
C LEU A 220 -11.26 13.64 -3.16
N GLU A 221 -10.93 14.86 -2.76
CA GLU A 221 -10.89 16.00 -3.67
C GLU A 221 -9.73 15.84 -4.67
N MET A 222 -9.97 16.19 -5.92
CA MET A 222 -8.98 16.14 -7.00
C MET A 222 -7.73 16.97 -6.63
N ASP A 223 -6.55 16.43 -6.93
CA ASP A 223 -5.24 17.05 -6.70
C ASP A 223 -4.98 17.40 -5.21
N LYS A 224 -5.69 16.74 -4.28
CA LYS A 224 -5.48 16.92 -2.85
C LYS A 224 -4.85 15.68 -2.22
N GLU A 225 -4.09 15.97 -1.16
CA GLU A 225 -3.55 14.99 -0.24
C GLU A 225 -4.49 14.91 0.98
N VAL A 226 -4.98 13.71 1.26
CA VAL A 226 -5.94 13.45 2.34
C VAL A 226 -5.41 12.36 3.26
N GLY A 227 -5.36 12.65 4.58
CA GLY A 227 -4.94 11.68 5.59
C GLY A 227 -6.12 10.93 6.21
N PHE A 228 -6.02 9.60 6.28
CA PHE A 228 -7.00 8.74 6.96
C PHE A 228 -6.32 7.94 8.06
N PRO A 229 -6.84 7.91 9.30
CA PRO A 229 -6.32 7.05 10.34
C PRO A 229 -6.36 5.57 9.90
N LEU A 230 -5.23 4.86 10.03
CA LEU A 230 -5.15 3.42 9.82
C LEU A 230 -5.28 2.66 11.15
N PHE A 231 -4.37 2.93 12.07
CA PHE A 231 -4.34 2.30 13.38
C PHE A 231 -3.54 3.11 14.40
N GLU A 232 -3.72 2.72 15.65
CA GLU A 232 -2.90 3.14 16.78
C GLU A 232 -2.66 1.92 17.68
N GLU A 233 -1.40 1.65 18.03
CA GLU A 233 -1.02 0.53 18.86
C GLU A 233 0.04 0.94 19.89
N THR A 234 -0.11 0.45 21.12
CA THR A 234 0.93 0.51 22.15
C THR A 234 1.54 -0.87 22.34
N ALA A 235 2.82 -1.01 22.07
CA ALA A 235 3.54 -2.27 22.19
C ALA A 235 4.68 -2.19 23.21
N PRO A 236 4.98 -3.26 23.92
CA PRO A 236 6.21 -3.37 24.71
C PRO A 236 7.42 -3.39 23.78
N ILE A 237 8.54 -2.85 24.25
CA ILE A 237 9.76 -2.77 23.46
C ILE A 237 10.91 -3.50 24.11
N MET A 238 11.82 -3.98 23.26
CA MET A 238 13.18 -4.36 23.64
C MET A 238 14.16 -3.36 23.03
N ARG A 239 15.10 -2.86 23.85
CA ARG A 239 16.17 -1.97 23.38
C ARG A 239 17.43 -2.79 23.18
N SER A 240 18.07 -2.59 22.04
CA SER A 240 19.41 -3.08 21.75
C SER A 240 20.29 -1.93 21.26
N TYR A 241 21.58 -2.11 21.40
CA TYR A 241 22.57 -1.14 20.99
C TYR A 241 23.54 -1.80 20.04
N LEU A 242 23.66 -1.27 18.84
CA LEU A 242 24.53 -1.78 17.80
C LEU A 242 25.80 -0.94 17.73
N TRP A 243 26.94 -1.59 17.59
CA TRP A 243 28.19 -0.90 17.35
C TRP A 243 29.03 -1.68 16.34
N ASP A 244 29.43 -0.99 15.26
CA ASP A 244 30.24 -1.57 14.22
C ASP A 244 31.72 -1.21 14.45
N ALA A 245 32.47 -2.20 14.88
CA ALA A 245 33.90 -2.08 15.17
C ALA A 245 34.76 -1.92 13.91
N TYR A 246 34.25 -2.25 12.74
CA TYR A 246 34.99 -2.10 11.49
C TYR A 246 35.14 -0.62 11.10
N TYR A 247 34.10 0.17 11.27
CA TYR A 247 34.11 1.58 10.89
C TYR A 247 34.60 2.51 11.99
N GLN A 248 34.50 2.10 13.26
CA GLN A 248 34.76 2.95 14.39
C GLN A 248 35.60 2.25 15.47
N ASN A 249 36.63 2.91 15.97
CA ASN A 249 37.42 2.40 17.13
C ASN A 249 36.89 2.95 18.47
N GLU A 250 36.11 4.01 18.46
CA GLU A 250 35.51 4.65 19.63
C GLU A 250 34.29 5.47 19.18
N GLY A 251 33.21 5.46 19.97
CA GLY A 251 32.07 6.32 19.67
C GLY A 251 30.79 5.94 20.40
N PRO A 252 29.71 6.67 20.09
CA PRO A 252 28.38 6.30 20.50
C PRO A 252 27.93 5.04 19.76
N VAL A 253 26.95 4.37 20.32
CA VAL A 253 26.28 3.21 19.71
C VAL A 253 25.03 3.67 18.96
N THR A 254 24.52 2.84 18.06
CA THR A 254 23.19 3.02 17.48
C THR A 254 22.16 2.33 18.37
N GLU A 255 21.18 3.09 18.85
CA GLU A 255 20.03 2.53 19.57
C GLU A 255 19.02 1.97 18.56
N VAL A 256 18.62 0.71 18.75
CA VAL A 256 17.59 0.04 17.98
C VAL A 256 16.50 -0.41 18.94
N VAL A 257 15.27 -0.12 18.60
CA VAL A 257 14.09 -0.54 19.35
C VAL A 257 13.36 -1.62 18.56
N LYS A 258 13.06 -2.74 19.23
CA LYS A 258 12.30 -3.83 18.67
C LYS A 258 10.91 -3.86 19.29
N ALA A 259 9.88 -3.85 18.45
CA ALA A 259 8.48 -3.87 18.85
C ALA A 259 7.70 -4.93 18.07
N ASN A 260 6.91 -5.76 18.76
CA ASN A 260 6.07 -6.75 18.09
C ASN A 260 4.78 -6.11 17.58
N ASN A 261 4.46 -6.37 16.31
CA ASN A 261 3.13 -6.10 15.79
C ASN A 261 2.13 -7.12 16.34
N THR A 262 1.31 -6.73 17.29
CA THR A 262 0.27 -7.58 17.90
C THR A 262 -1.10 -7.39 17.28
N MET A 263 -1.21 -6.51 16.28
CA MET A 263 -2.44 -6.28 15.54
C MET A 263 -2.80 -7.45 14.62
N LYS A 264 -4.05 -7.47 14.18
CA LYS A 264 -4.52 -8.42 13.15
C LYS A 264 -4.01 -8.07 11.74
N ASP A 265 -3.62 -6.81 11.54
CA ASP A 265 -3.21 -6.26 10.27
C ASP A 265 -1.69 -5.97 10.29
N PRO A 266 -0.95 -6.15 9.19
CA PRO A 266 0.46 -5.81 9.14
C PRO A 266 0.68 -4.30 9.30
N TRP A 267 1.89 -3.88 9.68
CA TRP A 267 2.30 -2.49 9.55
C TRP A 267 2.89 -2.29 8.15
N PRO A 268 2.36 -1.37 7.33
CA PRO A 268 2.96 -1.07 6.03
C PRO A 268 4.32 -0.39 6.20
N ALA A 269 5.24 -0.59 5.24
CA ALA A 269 6.52 0.12 5.25
C ALA A 269 6.32 1.61 5.01
N GLY A 270 6.99 2.47 5.80
CA GLY A 270 6.89 3.92 5.61
C GLY A 270 7.67 4.75 6.60
N SER A 271 7.73 6.04 6.34
CA SER A 271 8.45 7.02 7.15
C SER A 271 7.68 7.38 8.43
N ALA A 272 8.42 7.61 9.51
CA ALA A 272 7.91 7.89 10.83
C ALA A 272 8.61 9.08 11.49
N LEU A 273 7.84 9.95 12.10
CA LEU A 273 8.37 10.95 13.00
C LEU A 273 8.52 10.33 14.41
N LEU A 274 9.76 10.25 14.89
CA LEU A 274 10.09 9.69 16.19
C LEU A 274 10.10 10.78 17.26
N TYR A 275 9.39 10.49 18.34
CA TYR A 275 9.34 11.32 19.55
C TYR A 275 9.83 10.51 20.75
N LYS A 276 10.61 11.15 21.63
CA LYS A 276 11.07 10.57 22.91
C LYS A 276 10.72 11.53 24.02
N ASN A 277 10.00 11.08 25.03
CA ASN A 277 9.51 11.92 26.12
C ASN A 277 8.72 13.17 25.65
N GLY A 278 7.98 13.05 24.57
CA GLY A 278 7.18 14.14 23.97
C GLY A 278 7.95 15.10 23.06
N GLU A 279 9.26 14.94 22.91
CA GLU A 279 10.09 15.79 22.04
C GLU A 279 10.46 15.04 20.74
N TYR A 280 10.42 15.77 19.61
CA TYR A 280 10.87 15.25 18.33
C TYR A 280 12.37 14.91 18.35
N VAL A 281 12.73 13.74 17.87
CA VAL A 281 14.12 13.25 17.82
C VAL A 281 14.64 13.18 16.39
N SER A 282 13.95 12.44 15.53
CA SER A 282 14.38 12.17 14.16
C SER A 282 13.24 11.65 13.30
N GLU A 283 13.48 11.55 12.03
CA GLU A 283 12.69 10.74 11.10
C GLU A 283 13.33 9.36 10.97
N VAL A 284 12.51 8.32 11.03
CA VAL A 284 12.94 6.91 10.98
C VAL A 284 12.06 6.15 10.01
N GLU A 285 12.51 4.98 9.58
CA GLU A 285 11.73 4.08 8.72
C GLU A 285 11.10 2.96 9.55
N ILE A 286 9.81 2.72 9.33
CA ILE A 286 9.11 1.54 9.81
C ILE A 286 9.14 0.51 8.69
N PRO A 287 9.74 -0.66 8.90
CA PRO A 287 9.73 -1.73 7.90
C PRO A 287 8.33 -2.33 7.76
N TYR A 288 8.02 -2.93 6.61
CA TYR A 288 6.84 -3.77 6.49
C TYR A 288 6.90 -4.89 7.55
N THR A 289 5.94 -4.90 8.46
CA THR A 289 5.95 -5.79 9.63
C THR A 289 4.68 -6.62 9.66
N PRO A 290 4.73 -7.88 9.23
CA PRO A 290 3.60 -8.80 9.31
C PRO A 290 3.05 -8.96 10.72
N THR A 291 1.81 -9.38 10.84
CA THR A 291 1.18 -9.72 12.11
C THR A 291 2.01 -10.75 12.89
N GLY A 292 2.24 -10.49 14.15
CA GLY A 292 2.99 -11.40 15.05
C GLY A 292 4.51 -11.40 14.84
N THR A 293 5.02 -10.51 14.00
CA THR A 293 6.48 -10.34 13.80
C THR A 293 6.98 -9.06 14.47
N GLU A 294 8.31 -8.96 14.60
CA GLU A 294 8.99 -7.86 15.25
C GLU A 294 9.45 -6.81 14.23
N ALA A 295 9.13 -5.55 14.48
CA ALA A 295 9.68 -4.40 13.78
C ALA A 295 10.97 -3.95 14.48
N GLU A 296 12.02 -3.71 13.71
CA GLU A 296 13.23 -3.06 14.16
C GLU A 296 13.22 -1.59 13.72
N ILE A 297 13.27 -0.68 14.70
CA ILE A 297 13.23 0.77 14.50
C ILE A 297 14.60 1.34 14.89
N ASP A 298 15.30 1.88 13.93
CA ASP A 298 16.58 2.56 14.16
C ASP A 298 16.34 3.95 14.75
N VAL A 299 16.59 4.08 16.05
CA VAL A 299 16.43 5.35 16.78
C VAL A 299 17.57 6.32 16.48
N GLY A 300 18.72 5.79 16.06
CA GLY A 300 19.92 6.56 15.77
C GLY A 300 20.96 6.52 16.87
N SER A 301 21.87 7.48 16.83
CA SER A 301 23.02 7.55 17.74
C SER A 301 22.59 7.77 19.19
N SER A 302 23.06 6.93 20.10
CA SER A 302 22.77 6.99 21.54
C SER A 302 24.04 7.22 22.36
N ALA A 303 23.94 8.13 23.33
CA ALA A 303 24.96 8.36 24.34
C ALA A 303 24.81 7.45 25.58
N ASP A 304 23.79 6.58 25.60
CA ASP A 304 23.51 5.68 26.72
C ASP A 304 24.66 4.69 26.96
N LEU A 305 25.28 4.26 25.85
CA LEU A 305 26.47 3.41 25.87
C LEU A 305 27.59 4.04 25.05
N LYS A 306 28.83 3.84 25.53
CA LYS A 306 30.04 4.18 24.78
C LYS A 306 30.91 2.93 24.64
N VAL A 307 31.30 2.62 23.42
CA VAL A 307 32.21 1.52 23.12
C VAL A 307 33.55 2.07 22.66
N GLU A 308 34.62 1.44 23.13
CA GLU A 308 36.00 1.72 22.74
C GLU A 308 36.70 0.41 22.39
N ARG A 309 37.35 0.36 21.23
CA ARG A 309 38.15 -0.77 20.76
C ARG A 309 39.63 -0.37 20.71
N LYS A 310 40.46 -1.13 21.37
CA LYS A 310 41.93 -0.94 21.38
C LYS A 310 42.63 -2.21 20.93
N LEU A 311 43.62 -2.06 20.03
CA LEU A 311 44.51 -3.14 19.71
C LEU A 311 45.38 -3.45 20.97
N ALA A 312 45.19 -4.62 21.56
CA ALA A 312 45.92 -5.05 22.74
C ALA A 312 47.20 -5.80 22.39
N ASN A 313 47.17 -6.59 21.32
CA ASN A 313 48.33 -7.34 20.86
C ASN A 313 48.25 -7.62 19.33
N TYR A 314 49.41 -7.70 18.72
CA TYR A 314 49.59 -8.14 17.33
C TYR A 314 50.77 -9.11 17.26
N THR A 315 50.54 -10.26 16.63
CA THR A 315 51.60 -11.24 16.34
C THR A 315 51.54 -11.69 14.91
N SER A 316 52.69 -11.88 14.30
CA SER A 316 52.83 -12.46 12.97
C SER A 316 53.76 -13.67 13.04
N ALA A 317 53.32 -14.79 12.54
CA ALA A 317 54.10 -16.03 12.46
C ALA A 317 54.17 -16.52 11.01
N GLU A 318 55.35 -16.95 10.59
CA GLU A 318 55.56 -17.51 9.27
C GLU A 318 55.85 -18.99 9.35
N GLU A 319 55.18 -19.80 8.57
CA GLU A 319 55.34 -21.23 8.48
C GLU A 319 55.50 -21.64 7.00
N ILE A 320 56.41 -22.60 6.74
CA ILE A 320 56.55 -23.20 5.42
C ILE A 320 55.75 -24.50 5.41
N VAL A 321 54.65 -24.52 4.67
CA VAL A 321 53.81 -25.70 4.51
C VAL A 321 54.13 -26.39 3.19
N THR A 322 54.42 -27.71 3.27
CA THR A 322 54.62 -28.51 2.07
C THR A 322 53.30 -29.03 1.53
N ILE A 323 52.96 -28.65 0.32
CA ILE A 323 51.71 -29.09 -0.34
C ILE A 323 52.08 -30.30 -1.22
N PRO A 324 51.48 -31.50 -1.01
CA PRO A 324 51.67 -32.64 -1.90
C PRO A 324 51.08 -32.35 -3.28
N GLY A 325 51.89 -32.48 -4.31
CA GLY A 325 51.47 -32.40 -5.72
C GLY A 325 51.13 -33.76 -6.31
N ALA A 326 50.65 -33.79 -7.55
CA ALA A 326 50.38 -35.01 -8.28
C ALA A 326 51.72 -35.72 -8.62
N GLY A 327 51.85 -36.99 -8.25
CA GLY A 327 53.11 -37.78 -8.34
C GLY A 327 54.03 -37.48 -7.16
N ASN A 328 55.34 -37.58 -7.38
CA ASN A 328 56.36 -37.34 -6.33
C ASN A 328 56.80 -35.85 -6.22
N ALA A 329 56.05 -34.93 -6.82
CA ALA A 329 56.33 -33.51 -6.72
C ALA A 329 55.70 -32.94 -5.42
N SER A 330 56.44 -32.15 -4.66
CA SER A 330 55.94 -31.35 -3.55
C SER A 330 56.35 -29.87 -3.79
N SER A 331 55.47 -28.96 -3.48
CA SER A 331 55.76 -27.53 -3.47
C SER A 331 55.75 -26.98 -2.06
N ALA A 332 56.66 -26.07 -1.76
CA ALA A 332 56.67 -25.37 -0.49
C ALA A 332 55.92 -24.05 -0.62
N MET A 333 54.97 -23.80 0.22
CA MET A 333 54.19 -22.54 0.32
C MET A 333 54.52 -21.89 1.64
N LYS A 334 54.87 -20.62 1.62
CA LYS A 334 55.01 -19.78 2.80
C LYS A 334 53.62 -19.31 3.24
N VAL A 335 53.21 -19.68 4.43
CA VAL A 335 51.97 -19.23 5.08
C VAL A 335 52.35 -18.24 6.16
N THR A 336 51.77 -17.04 6.09
CA THR A 336 51.93 -16.04 7.14
C THR A 336 50.60 -15.98 7.91
N THR A 337 50.65 -16.27 9.23
CA THR A 337 49.51 -16.13 10.12
C THR A 337 49.68 -14.87 10.94
N GLU A 338 48.73 -13.97 10.79
CA GLU A 338 48.66 -12.74 11.57
C GLU A 338 47.49 -12.83 12.56
N THR A 339 47.77 -12.43 13.79
CA THR A 339 46.80 -12.45 14.88
C THR A 339 46.70 -11.08 15.52
N TRP A 340 45.53 -10.49 15.46
CA TRP A 340 45.20 -9.24 16.14
C TRP A 340 44.32 -9.55 17.33
N THR A 341 44.69 -9.05 18.50
CA THR A 341 43.89 -9.16 19.72
C THR A 341 43.39 -7.76 20.07
N TYR A 342 42.09 -7.59 20.13
CA TYR A 342 41.45 -6.32 20.51
C TYR A 342 40.86 -6.45 21.91
N GLN A 343 40.96 -5.36 22.65
CA GLN A 343 40.23 -5.14 23.89
C GLN A 343 39.05 -4.23 23.63
N LEU A 344 37.84 -4.68 23.95
CA LEU A 344 36.62 -3.91 23.92
C LEU A 344 36.30 -3.42 25.33
N SER A 345 36.04 -2.12 25.48
CA SER A 345 35.57 -1.50 26.69
C SER A 345 34.19 -0.92 26.46
N LEU A 346 33.22 -1.34 27.25
CA LEU A 346 31.85 -0.83 27.23
C LEU A 346 31.59 -0.03 28.51
N LYS A 347 31.14 1.22 28.33
CA LYS A 347 30.69 2.11 29.43
C LYS A 347 29.21 2.39 29.27
N SER A 348 28.44 2.13 30.31
CA SER A 348 27.02 2.50 30.39
C SER A 348 26.86 3.80 31.15
N ASN A 349 26.07 4.73 30.60
CA ASN A 349 25.63 5.97 31.24
C ASN A 349 24.20 5.86 31.77
N VAL A 350 23.55 4.68 31.60
CA VAL A 350 22.19 4.43 32.06
C VAL A 350 22.19 3.40 33.20
N ASP A 351 21.27 3.59 34.14
CA ASP A 351 21.08 2.70 35.29
C ASP A 351 20.01 1.64 35.00
N ARG A 352 20.23 0.89 33.89
CA ARG A 352 19.39 -0.24 33.48
C ARG A 352 20.23 -1.30 32.78
N ASN A 353 19.69 -2.51 32.70
CA ASN A 353 20.30 -3.57 31.89
C ASN A 353 20.25 -3.13 30.41
N ALA A 354 21.39 -3.20 29.74
CA ALA A 354 21.51 -2.88 28.31
C ALA A 354 22.20 -4.03 27.59
N THR A 355 21.66 -4.42 26.45
CA THR A 355 22.26 -5.40 25.53
C THR A 355 22.94 -4.67 24.42
N ALA A 356 24.24 -4.91 24.24
CA ALA A 356 25.00 -4.36 23.11
C ALA A 356 25.47 -5.48 22.20
N GLU A 357 25.23 -5.30 20.92
CA GLU A 357 25.76 -6.15 19.86
C GLU A 357 26.94 -5.44 19.19
N VAL A 358 28.05 -6.15 19.12
CA VAL A 358 29.28 -5.62 18.50
C VAL A 358 29.58 -6.45 17.27
N SER A 359 29.54 -5.82 16.10
CA SER A 359 30.00 -6.42 14.85
C SER A 359 31.44 -6.02 14.55
N ASP A 360 32.23 -6.93 14.03
CA ASP A 360 33.60 -6.69 13.58
C ASP A 360 33.91 -7.57 12.37
N THR A 361 34.62 -7.02 11.40
CA THR A 361 35.03 -7.75 10.22
C THR A 361 36.49 -8.14 10.35
N LYS A 362 36.84 -9.39 9.97
CA LYS A 362 38.24 -9.81 9.87
C LYS A 362 38.96 -8.92 8.85
N PRO A 363 40.13 -8.35 9.18
CA PRO A 363 41.01 -7.77 8.18
C PRO A 363 41.34 -8.83 7.10
N LEU A 364 41.24 -8.47 5.84
CA LEU A 364 41.63 -9.31 4.70
C LEU A 364 43.13 -9.42 4.58
#